data_f2ff6446f85255f925e0d13711d82951
#
_entry.id   f2ff6446f85255f925e0d13711d82951
#
_cell.length_a   1.000
_cell.length_b   1.000
_cell.length_c   1.000
_cell.angle_alpha   90.00
_cell.angle_beta   90.00
_cell.angle_gamma   90.00
#
_symmetry.space_group_name_H-M   'P 1'
#
loop_
_entity.id
_entity.type
_entity.pdbx_description
1 polymer ?
#
loop_
_entity_poly.entity_id
_entity_poly.type
_entity_poly.pdbx_seq_one_letter_code
_entity_poly.pdbx_strand_id
1 'polypeptide(L)'
;MNVSRLMCATVALTMALGLAGCSGGSGGGILPAGTSAVTPVRPVGLQDPAEVPDGANAGPASCDPRASLRPAATQPRPGQMPAGSTMAQILHRGRLIVGVDQNSYRFGFRDPLTSELTGFDVDVAREVARAIFGDPSKIQFRATNSASRIPSLQDGTVDIVVQTMTMNCERWQKVNFSTEYFTAGQRILVRRGSPVRGIADLGGQKVCSAIGSTSIRNVAAAPAKPLPVGVPDWTDCLVMLQQNQVAAVSTDDSILAGLAAQDPNAVVVGPRFSDEPYGIGINRDATDLVRFVNGVLAQLRVDGTWTRLYTRWLTALGPAPQPPTARYRD
;
A
#
# COMPACT_ATOMS: atom_id res chain seq x y z
N MET A 1 -19.35 -0.69 66.98
CA MET A 1 -18.66 -1.14 68.23
C MET A 1 -17.21 -1.40 67.86
N ASN A 2 -16.28 -0.72 68.57
CA ASN A 2 -14.83 -0.87 68.71
C ASN A 2 -13.96 -0.58 67.46
N VAL A 3 -13.34 0.55 67.27
CA VAL A 3 -12.31 1.38 68.01
C VAL A 3 -11.07 0.62 68.41
N SER A 4 -9.94 0.96 67.79
CA SER A 4 -8.59 1.10 68.34
C SER A 4 -7.62 1.49 67.19
N ARG A 5 -7.12 2.63 67.00
CA ARG A 5 -6.16 3.58 67.57
C ARG A 5 -4.78 2.98 67.87
N LEU A 6 -3.80 3.80 67.51
CA LEU A 6 -2.40 3.94 67.95
C LEU A 6 -1.37 3.31 67.00
N MET A 7 -0.19 3.87 66.69
CA MET A 7 0.56 4.98 67.29
C MET A 7 1.64 5.47 66.30
N CYS A 8 1.97 6.77 66.38
CA CYS A 8 3.13 7.46 65.78
C CYS A 8 4.46 6.92 66.33
N ALA A 9 5.48 6.91 65.49
CA ALA A 9 6.86 7.04 65.98
C ALA A 9 7.66 7.92 65.00
N THR A 10 7.89 9.14 65.46
CA THR A 10 8.89 10.11 64.99
C THR A 10 10.27 9.72 65.48
N VAL A 11 11.25 9.63 64.59
CA VAL A 11 12.68 9.70 64.99
C VAL A 11 13.35 10.82 64.19
N ALA A 12 13.64 11.88 64.93
CA ALA A 12 14.55 12.94 64.53
C ALA A 12 15.96 12.58 65.02
N LEU A 13 16.96 12.70 64.13
CA LEU A 13 18.35 12.78 64.61
C LEU A 13 19.23 13.65 63.70
N THR A 14 19.47 14.85 64.18
CA THR A 14 20.65 15.72 64.31
C THR A 14 21.70 15.83 63.20
N MET A 15 21.93 17.09 62.92
CA MET A 15 23.03 17.71 62.16
C MET A 15 24.43 17.30 62.65
N ALA A 16 25.36 17.27 61.70
CA ALA A 16 26.76 17.59 61.95
C ALA A 16 27.28 18.45 60.84
N LEU A 17 27.56 19.74 61.15
CA LEU A 17 28.37 20.66 60.37
C LEU A 17 29.81 20.19 60.35
N GLY A 18 30.40 20.15 59.16
CA GLY A 18 31.84 20.08 58.94
C GLY A 18 32.25 21.10 57.88
N LEU A 19 32.68 22.27 58.34
CA LEU A 19 33.41 23.25 57.55
C LEU A 19 34.91 22.93 57.57
N ALA A 20 35.51 22.74 56.39
CA ALA A 20 36.92 23.04 56.10
C ALA A 20 37.16 22.68 54.60
N GLY A 21 37.56 23.54 53.78
CA GLY A 21 38.82 24.04 53.41
C GLY A 21 38.83 24.45 51.96
N CYS A 22 39.06 25.69 51.63
CA CYS A 22 39.42 26.19 50.32
C CYS A 22 40.75 25.63 49.84
N SER A 23 40.86 25.09 48.66
CA SER A 23 42.08 25.22 47.86
C SER A 23 41.69 25.17 46.37
N GLY A 24 42.19 26.14 45.62
CA GLY A 24 41.90 26.37 44.21
C GLY A 24 42.40 25.23 43.30
N GLY A 25 41.69 25.03 42.26
CA GLY A 25 42.05 24.13 41.16
C GLY A 25 41.14 24.31 39.98
N SER A 26 41.65 24.97 38.97
CA SER A 26 41.40 24.84 37.53
C SER A 26 39.96 24.59 37.07
N GLY A 27 39.39 25.52 36.35
CA GLY A 27 38.12 25.40 35.62
C GLY A 27 38.04 24.16 34.76
N GLY A 28 37.36 23.16 35.28
CA GLY A 28 36.84 22.07 34.48
C GLY A 28 35.56 22.57 33.80
N GLY A 29 35.66 23.06 32.57
CA GLY A 29 34.50 23.33 31.74
C GLY A 29 33.68 22.04 31.68
N ILE A 30 32.42 22.14 32.13
CA ILE A 30 31.39 21.12 31.82
C ILE A 30 31.31 21.10 30.30
N LEU A 31 31.97 20.14 29.68
CA LEU A 31 31.75 19.88 28.27
C LEU A 31 30.27 19.63 28.14
N PRO A 32 29.55 20.34 27.23
CA PRO A 32 28.16 20.01 26.98
C PRO A 32 28.14 18.54 26.61
N ALA A 33 27.29 17.76 27.30
CA ALA A 33 27.04 16.36 26.94
C ALA A 33 26.73 16.35 25.44
N GLY A 34 27.66 15.79 24.65
CA GLY A 34 27.50 15.72 23.23
C GLY A 34 26.14 15.05 23.00
N THR A 35 25.21 15.78 22.41
CA THR A 35 23.99 15.22 21.90
C THR A 35 24.44 14.22 20.83
N SER A 36 24.55 12.95 21.19
CA SER A 36 24.75 11.88 20.23
C SER A 36 23.62 12.03 19.22
N ALA A 37 23.93 12.48 18.02
CA ALA A 37 22.96 12.61 16.96
C ALA A 37 22.35 11.21 16.78
N VAL A 38 21.11 11.06 17.19
CA VAL A 38 20.39 9.79 17.00
C VAL A 38 20.31 9.59 15.49
N THR A 39 21.02 8.57 14.99
CA THR A 39 20.94 8.22 13.57
C THR A 39 19.51 7.80 13.27
N PRO A 40 18.82 8.45 12.33
CA PRO A 40 17.46 8.08 11.98
C PRO A 40 17.39 6.62 11.56
N VAL A 41 16.35 5.91 11.99
CA VAL A 41 16.11 4.53 11.57
C VAL A 41 15.85 4.52 10.07
N ARG A 42 16.57 3.64 9.36
CA ARG A 42 16.39 3.43 7.91
C ARG A 42 15.66 2.12 7.64
N PRO A 43 14.66 2.12 6.76
CA PRO A 43 13.97 0.90 6.35
C PRO A 43 14.94 -0.14 5.76
N VAL A 44 14.67 -1.42 6.03
CA VAL A 44 15.40 -2.52 5.38
C VAL A 44 15.07 -2.50 3.88
N GLY A 45 16.09 -2.64 3.02
CA GLY A 45 15.92 -2.60 1.57
C GLY A 45 15.75 -1.18 0.99
N LEU A 46 16.01 -0.13 1.79
CA LEU A 46 16.06 1.25 1.31
C LEU A 46 17.08 1.43 0.18
N GLN A 47 16.65 2.09 -0.89
CA GLN A 47 17.50 2.59 -1.98
C GLN A 47 17.47 4.12 -1.97
N ASP A 48 18.62 4.77 -1.71
CA ASP A 48 18.74 6.22 -1.58
C ASP A 48 20.06 6.72 -2.19
N PRO A 49 20.09 7.15 -3.47
CA PRO A 49 18.97 7.22 -4.41
C PRO A 49 18.50 5.84 -4.91
N ALA A 50 17.25 5.78 -5.38
CA ALA A 50 16.71 4.57 -5.98
C ALA A 50 17.25 4.36 -7.41
N GLU A 51 17.58 3.12 -7.73
CA GLU A 51 17.84 2.70 -9.11
C GLU A 51 16.50 2.50 -9.84
N VAL A 52 16.18 3.40 -10.76
CA VAL A 52 14.97 3.35 -11.56
C VAL A 52 15.36 3.13 -13.02
N PRO A 53 14.97 2.01 -13.64
CA PRO A 53 15.28 1.75 -15.05
C PRO A 53 14.71 2.83 -15.97
N ASP A 54 15.50 3.26 -16.94
CA ASP A 54 15.05 4.22 -17.98
C ASP A 54 13.90 3.63 -18.81
N GLY A 55 13.04 4.51 -19.38
CA GLY A 55 11.94 4.12 -20.25
C GLY A 55 10.75 3.47 -19.56
N ALA A 56 10.66 3.64 -18.27
CA ALA A 56 9.63 3.09 -17.43
C ALA A 56 8.21 3.56 -17.79
N ASN A 57 7.31 2.60 -17.91
CA ASN A 57 5.90 2.70 -18.34
C ASN A 57 5.67 2.74 -19.87
N ALA A 58 6.72 2.67 -20.69
CA ALA A 58 6.58 2.54 -22.14
C ALA A 58 6.23 1.07 -22.50
N GLY A 59 5.17 0.90 -23.24
CA GLY A 59 4.80 -0.35 -23.91
C GLY A 59 4.56 -0.06 -25.39
N PRO A 60 4.13 -1.05 -26.19
CA PRO A 60 3.79 -0.84 -27.60
C PRO A 60 2.80 0.32 -27.76
N ALA A 61 3.03 1.19 -28.71
CA ALA A 61 2.18 2.37 -28.96
C ALA A 61 0.71 2.06 -29.27
N SER A 62 0.41 0.83 -29.69
CA SER A 62 -0.94 0.36 -30.03
C SER A 62 -1.69 -0.30 -28.85
N CYS A 63 -1.11 -0.33 -27.66
CA CYS A 63 -1.71 -0.98 -26.50
C CYS A 63 -2.70 -0.05 -25.79
N ASP A 64 -3.97 -0.49 -25.62
CA ASP A 64 -4.87 0.09 -24.63
C ASP A 64 -4.66 -0.65 -23.28
N PRO A 65 -4.05 -0.01 -22.29
CA PRO A 65 -3.75 -0.66 -21.03
C PRO A 65 -5.00 -1.09 -20.24
N ARG A 66 -6.16 -0.48 -20.51
CA ARG A 66 -7.44 -0.80 -19.83
C ARG A 66 -8.24 -1.92 -20.50
N ALA A 67 -7.86 -2.31 -21.72
CA ALA A 67 -8.57 -3.33 -22.46
C ALA A 67 -8.16 -4.74 -22.00
N SER A 68 -9.15 -5.53 -21.56
CA SER A 68 -8.98 -6.92 -21.13
C SER A 68 -9.76 -7.89 -22.02
N LEU A 69 -9.83 -9.16 -21.65
CA LEU A 69 -10.60 -10.17 -22.37
C LEU A 69 -12.08 -10.11 -21.96
N ARG A 70 -13.00 -10.31 -22.92
CA ARG A 70 -14.43 -10.43 -22.59
C ARG A 70 -14.67 -11.60 -21.65
N PRO A 71 -15.61 -11.48 -20.68
CA PRO A 71 -16.07 -12.63 -19.93
C PRO A 71 -16.70 -13.67 -20.85
N ALA A 72 -16.72 -14.93 -20.43
CA ALA A 72 -17.52 -15.94 -21.10
C ALA A 72 -19.01 -15.54 -21.09
N ALA A 73 -19.75 -15.93 -22.13
CA ALA A 73 -21.18 -15.61 -22.24
C ALA A 73 -21.99 -16.10 -21.04
N THR A 74 -21.56 -17.22 -20.44
CA THR A 74 -22.17 -17.78 -19.24
C THR A 74 -21.10 -18.01 -18.19
N GLN A 75 -21.32 -17.46 -17.00
CA GLN A 75 -20.46 -17.73 -15.85
C GLN A 75 -20.82 -19.09 -15.24
N PRO A 76 -19.82 -19.93 -14.91
CA PRO A 76 -20.09 -21.19 -14.21
C PRO A 76 -20.67 -20.91 -12.83
N ARG A 77 -21.49 -21.83 -12.35
CA ARG A 77 -22.02 -21.75 -10.97
C ARG A 77 -20.90 -22.07 -9.96
N PRO A 78 -20.96 -21.51 -8.76
CA PRO A 78 -20.02 -21.88 -7.70
C PRO A 78 -19.97 -23.38 -7.48
N GLY A 79 -18.78 -23.95 -7.35
CA GLY A 79 -18.55 -25.39 -7.22
C GLY A 79 -18.65 -26.20 -8.52
N GLN A 80 -19.00 -25.59 -9.65
CA GLN A 80 -19.20 -26.26 -10.94
C GLN A 80 -18.30 -25.64 -12.02
N MET A 81 -17.01 -25.66 -11.79
CA MET A 81 -16.03 -25.09 -12.73
C MET A 81 -15.81 -26.02 -13.92
N PRO A 82 -15.62 -25.49 -15.16
CA PRO A 82 -15.39 -26.30 -16.36
C PRO A 82 -14.16 -27.21 -16.18
N ALA A 83 -14.27 -28.46 -16.55
CA ALA A 83 -13.18 -29.44 -16.46
C ALA A 83 -11.93 -28.94 -17.24
N GLY A 84 -10.77 -29.15 -16.68
CA GLY A 84 -9.49 -28.73 -17.26
C GLY A 84 -9.17 -27.22 -17.14
N SER A 85 -10.12 -26.40 -16.64
CA SER A 85 -9.90 -24.96 -16.46
C SER A 85 -8.99 -24.64 -15.25
N THR A 86 -8.39 -23.45 -15.26
CA THR A 86 -7.66 -22.92 -14.12
C THR A 86 -8.54 -22.85 -12.87
N MET A 87 -9.83 -22.45 -13.03
CA MET A 87 -10.77 -22.40 -11.91
C MET A 87 -11.07 -23.79 -11.35
N ALA A 88 -11.11 -24.85 -12.18
CA ALA A 88 -11.28 -26.22 -11.71
C ALA A 88 -10.08 -26.71 -10.88
N GLN A 89 -8.85 -26.32 -11.26
CA GLN A 89 -7.65 -26.62 -10.49
C GLN A 89 -7.67 -25.92 -9.12
N ILE A 90 -8.08 -24.64 -9.10
CA ILE A 90 -8.27 -23.86 -7.86
C ILE A 90 -9.33 -24.48 -6.97
N LEU A 91 -10.46 -24.88 -7.56
CA LEU A 91 -11.57 -25.55 -6.86
C LEU A 91 -11.12 -26.87 -6.23
N HIS A 92 -10.39 -27.71 -7.00
CA HIS A 92 -9.85 -28.97 -6.50
C HIS A 92 -8.86 -28.78 -5.34
N ARG A 93 -8.02 -27.74 -5.40
CA ARG A 93 -7.11 -27.36 -4.31
C ARG A 93 -7.84 -26.88 -3.06
N GLY A 94 -9.11 -26.49 -3.15
CA GLY A 94 -9.96 -26.10 -2.05
C GLY A 94 -9.80 -24.65 -1.57
N ARG A 95 -8.98 -23.82 -2.24
CA ARG A 95 -8.78 -22.40 -1.91
C ARG A 95 -8.21 -21.60 -3.08
N LEU A 96 -8.56 -20.32 -3.15
CA LEU A 96 -7.92 -19.32 -4.01
C LEU A 96 -6.70 -18.73 -3.29
N ILE A 97 -5.53 -18.65 -3.93
CA ILE A 97 -4.32 -18.02 -3.38
C ILE A 97 -4.17 -16.64 -3.99
N VAL A 98 -4.17 -15.60 -3.14
CA VAL A 98 -4.20 -14.20 -3.59
C VAL A 98 -3.04 -13.42 -3.02
N GLY A 99 -2.26 -12.77 -3.89
CA GLY A 99 -1.29 -11.75 -3.52
C GLY A 99 -2.01 -10.44 -3.16
N VAL A 100 -1.75 -9.91 -1.97
CA VAL A 100 -2.30 -8.66 -1.46
C VAL A 100 -1.24 -7.84 -0.74
N ASP A 101 -1.45 -6.54 -0.64
CA ASP A 101 -0.73 -5.71 0.32
C ASP A 101 -1.23 -6.01 1.74
N GLN A 102 -0.39 -5.72 2.72
CA GLN A 102 -0.79 -5.72 4.12
C GLN A 102 -0.56 -4.38 4.83
N ASN A 103 0.00 -3.40 4.11
CA ASN A 103 0.40 -2.08 4.62
C ASN A 103 -0.41 -0.92 4.01
N SER A 104 -1.24 -1.18 2.97
CA SER A 104 -2.09 -0.16 2.33
C SER A 104 -3.44 -0.05 3.06
N TYR A 105 -3.50 0.85 4.06
CA TYR A 105 -4.72 1.08 4.84
C TYR A 105 -5.93 1.33 3.95
N ARG A 106 -7.04 0.64 4.23
CA ARG A 106 -8.32 0.59 3.49
C ARG A 106 -8.31 -0.23 2.18
N PHE A 107 -7.17 -0.58 1.59
CA PHE A 107 -7.09 -1.44 0.40
C PHE A 107 -6.69 -2.87 0.74
N GLY A 108 -5.48 -3.08 1.20
CA GLY A 108 -4.98 -4.32 1.74
C GLY A 108 -4.19 -4.01 3.01
N PHE A 109 -4.80 -4.23 4.16
CA PHE A 109 -4.27 -3.82 5.43
C PHE A 109 -4.41 -4.92 6.47
N ARG A 110 -3.32 -5.21 7.17
CA ARG A 110 -3.35 -6.10 8.32
C ARG A 110 -3.68 -5.29 9.57
N ASP A 111 -4.85 -5.54 10.12
CA ASP A 111 -5.29 -4.89 11.35
C ASP A 111 -4.38 -5.34 12.50
N PRO A 112 -3.70 -4.40 13.21
CA PRO A 112 -2.77 -4.74 14.28
C PRO A 112 -3.44 -5.32 15.52
N LEU A 113 -4.75 -5.12 15.69
CA LEU A 113 -5.50 -5.62 16.84
C LEU A 113 -6.03 -7.03 16.62
N THR A 114 -6.53 -7.31 15.40
CA THR A 114 -7.14 -8.60 15.07
C THR A 114 -6.23 -9.52 14.27
N SER A 115 -5.15 -8.97 13.69
CA SER A 115 -4.26 -9.65 12.73
C SER A 115 -4.97 -10.08 11.44
N GLU A 116 -6.19 -9.63 11.21
CA GLU A 116 -6.93 -9.92 9.98
C GLU A 116 -6.52 -9.01 8.83
N LEU A 117 -6.52 -9.57 7.61
CA LEU A 117 -6.41 -8.78 6.39
C LEU A 117 -7.77 -8.24 5.99
N THR A 118 -7.86 -6.91 5.84
CA THR A 118 -9.08 -6.17 5.54
C THR A 118 -8.83 -5.12 4.47
N GLY A 119 -9.89 -4.63 3.83
CA GLY A 119 -9.82 -3.55 2.86
C GLY A 119 -10.53 -3.86 1.55
N PHE A 120 -10.55 -2.88 0.66
CA PHE A 120 -11.27 -2.95 -0.61
C PHE A 120 -10.73 -4.06 -1.53
N ASP A 121 -9.42 -4.15 -1.69
CA ASP A 121 -8.77 -5.19 -2.50
C ASP A 121 -9.01 -6.60 -1.92
N VAL A 122 -8.97 -6.70 -0.58
CA VAL A 122 -9.23 -7.95 0.13
C VAL A 122 -10.67 -8.42 -0.09
N ASP A 123 -11.64 -7.50 -0.02
CA ASP A 123 -13.04 -7.85 -0.24
C ASP A 123 -13.34 -8.14 -1.72
N VAL A 124 -12.71 -7.43 -2.67
CA VAL A 124 -12.78 -7.78 -4.11
C VAL A 124 -12.24 -9.19 -4.35
N ALA A 125 -11.12 -9.57 -3.72
CA ALA A 125 -10.56 -10.92 -3.82
C ALA A 125 -11.52 -11.98 -3.23
N ARG A 126 -12.19 -11.67 -2.11
CA ARG A 126 -13.20 -12.54 -1.50
C ARG A 126 -14.40 -12.79 -2.41
N GLU A 127 -14.80 -11.80 -3.23
CA GLU A 127 -15.88 -12.01 -4.22
C GLU A 127 -15.45 -12.96 -5.34
N VAL A 128 -14.17 -12.97 -5.75
CA VAL A 128 -13.65 -13.98 -6.69
C VAL A 128 -13.69 -15.37 -6.05
N ALA A 129 -13.28 -15.49 -4.77
CA ALA A 129 -13.37 -16.78 -4.06
C ALA A 129 -14.84 -17.23 -3.92
N ARG A 130 -15.77 -16.34 -3.59
CA ARG A 130 -17.21 -16.61 -3.54
C ARG A 130 -17.72 -17.14 -4.86
N ALA A 131 -17.30 -16.56 -5.98
CA ALA A 131 -17.71 -16.98 -7.31
C ALA A 131 -17.19 -18.39 -7.68
N ILE A 132 -16.01 -18.78 -7.19
CA ILE A 132 -15.47 -20.14 -7.42
C ILE A 132 -16.11 -21.17 -6.48
N PHE A 133 -16.22 -20.88 -5.18
CA PHE A 133 -16.54 -21.86 -4.15
C PHE A 133 -17.96 -21.74 -3.57
N GLY A 134 -18.65 -20.61 -3.79
CA GLY A 134 -19.85 -20.25 -3.01
C GLY A 134 -19.52 -19.70 -1.62
N ASP A 135 -18.25 -19.74 -1.22
CA ASP A 135 -17.78 -19.39 0.10
C ASP A 135 -16.56 -18.43 0.00
N PRO A 136 -16.69 -17.17 0.45
CA PRO A 136 -15.60 -16.18 0.39
C PRO A 136 -14.44 -16.50 1.34
N SER A 137 -14.61 -17.41 2.30
CA SER A 137 -13.56 -17.84 3.22
C SER A 137 -12.59 -18.86 2.62
N LYS A 138 -12.91 -19.46 1.46
CA LYS A 138 -12.04 -20.37 0.72
C LYS A 138 -10.91 -19.62 -0.01
N ILE A 139 -10.15 -18.83 0.73
CA ILE A 139 -9.10 -17.95 0.26
C ILE A 139 -7.86 -18.04 1.17
N GLN A 140 -6.69 -17.98 0.56
CA GLN A 140 -5.42 -17.84 1.25
C GLN A 140 -4.73 -16.58 0.76
N PHE A 141 -4.52 -15.62 1.64
CA PHE A 141 -3.76 -14.42 1.32
C PHE A 141 -2.26 -14.66 1.48
N ARG A 142 -1.48 -14.11 0.55
CA ARG A 142 -0.03 -13.99 0.62
C ARG A 142 0.33 -12.51 0.56
N ALA A 143 1.07 -12.03 1.55
CA ALA A 143 1.58 -10.67 1.54
C ALA A 143 2.58 -10.53 0.39
N THR A 144 2.36 -9.54 -0.46
CA THR A 144 3.24 -9.14 -1.55
C THR A 144 3.48 -7.64 -1.48
N ASN A 145 4.53 -7.17 -2.11
CA ASN A 145 4.81 -5.74 -2.33
C ASN A 145 4.85 -5.42 -3.83
N SER A 146 5.04 -4.15 -4.17
CA SER A 146 5.01 -3.72 -5.56
C SER A 146 6.04 -4.43 -6.45
N ALA A 147 7.18 -4.84 -5.93
CA ALA A 147 8.23 -5.52 -6.68
C ALA A 147 7.97 -7.02 -6.87
N SER A 148 7.35 -7.68 -5.88
CA SER A 148 7.18 -9.14 -5.86
C SER A 148 5.91 -9.64 -6.55
N ARG A 149 4.90 -8.79 -6.79
CA ARG A 149 3.59 -9.23 -7.32
C ARG A 149 3.62 -9.84 -8.73
N ILE A 150 4.46 -9.32 -9.65
CA ILE A 150 4.62 -9.91 -10.97
C ILE A 150 5.38 -11.26 -10.91
N PRO A 151 6.55 -11.36 -10.27
CA PRO A 151 7.19 -12.65 -10.05
C PRO A 151 6.25 -13.70 -9.44
N SER A 152 5.50 -13.35 -8.38
CA SER A 152 4.59 -14.29 -7.72
C SER A 152 3.46 -14.83 -8.62
N LEU A 153 3.04 -14.06 -9.64
CA LEU A 153 2.10 -14.51 -10.66
C LEU A 153 2.78 -15.44 -11.67
N GLN A 154 4.02 -15.11 -12.08
CA GLN A 154 4.75 -15.85 -13.10
C GLN A 154 5.19 -17.23 -12.62
N ASP A 155 5.60 -17.34 -11.36
CA ASP A 155 6.02 -18.61 -10.74
C ASP A 155 4.86 -19.43 -10.15
N GLY A 156 3.62 -18.89 -10.23
CA GLY A 156 2.43 -19.59 -9.72
C GLY A 156 2.33 -19.63 -8.18
N THR A 157 3.12 -18.81 -7.47
CA THR A 157 3.04 -18.68 -6.01
C THR A 157 1.66 -18.16 -5.57
N VAL A 158 1.01 -17.37 -6.41
CA VAL A 158 -0.36 -16.89 -6.26
C VAL A 158 -1.15 -17.10 -7.56
N ASP A 159 -2.47 -17.30 -7.46
CA ASP A 159 -3.36 -17.40 -8.60
C ASP A 159 -3.68 -16.05 -9.22
N ILE A 160 -3.94 -15.08 -8.35
CA ILE A 160 -4.24 -13.68 -8.71
C ILE A 160 -3.53 -12.72 -7.75
N VAL A 161 -3.35 -11.50 -8.20
CA VAL A 161 -2.90 -10.36 -7.36
C VAL A 161 -3.98 -9.29 -7.36
N VAL A 162 -4.49 -8.94 -6.19
CA VAL A 162 -5.40 -7.82 -5.98
C VAL A 162 -4.72 -6.84 -5.02
N GLN A 163 -4.01 -5.86 -5.60
CA GLN A 163 -3.06 -5.03 -4.82
C GLN A 163 -2.81 -3.68 -5.52
N THR A 164 -3.84 -2.83 -5.63
CA THR A 164 -3.66 -1.47 -6.21
C THR A 164 -2.73 -1.46 -7.43
N MET A 165 -2.90 -2.47 -8.32
CA MET A 165 -1.94 -2.74 -9.36
C MET A 165 -2.31 -2.02 -10.65
N THR A 166 -1.61 -0.93 -10.96
CA THR A 166 -1.79 -0.18 -12.20
C THR A 166 -1.60 -1.07 -13.42
N MET A 167 -2.58 -1.05 -14.29
CA MET A 167 -2.54 -1.64 -15.63
C MET A 167 -1.71 -0.74 -16.54
N ASN A 168 -0.65 -1.26 -17.13
CA ASN A 168 0.11 -0.58 -18.17
C ASN A 168 0.64 -1.55 -19.22
N CYS A 169 1.06 -1.04 -20.35
CA CYS A 169 1.42 -1.88 -21.49
C CYS A 169 2.71 -2.69 -21.28
N GLU A 170 3.63 -2.23 -20.46
CA GLU A 170 4.82 -3.00 -20.07
C GLU A 170 4.43 -4.23 -19.25
N ARG A 171 3.54 -4.05 -18.27
CA ARG A 171 3.07 -5.15 -17.39
C ARG A 171 2.24 -6.18 -18.16
N TRP A 172 1.46 -5.75 -19.16
CA TRP A 172 0.73 -6.65 -20.05
C TRP A 172 1.62 -7.63 -20.83
N GLN A 173 2.89 -7.30 -21.00
CA GLN A 173 3.86 -8.23 -21.61
C GLN A 173 4.26 -9.36 -20.65
N LYS A 174 4.10 -9.17 -19.36
CA LYS A 174 4.56 -10.08 -18.30
C LYS A 174 3.45 -10.89 -17.67
N VAL A 175 2.27 -10.27 -17.52
CA VAL A 175 1.07 -10.85 -16.90
C VAL A 175 -0.18 -10.37 -17.62
N ASN A 176 -1.30 -11.03 -17.39
CA ASN A 176 -2.61 -10.53 -17.78
C ASN A 176 -3.24 -9.68 -16.67
N PHE A 177 -4.24 -8.89 -17.04
CA PHE A 177 -5.07 -8.14 -16.10
C PHE A 177 -6.55 -8.40 -16.35
N SER A 178 -7.34 -8.24 -15.31
CA SER A 178 -8.79 -8.08 -15.42
C SER A 178 -9.15 -6.76 -16.10
N THR A 179 -10.45 -6.51 -16.30
CA THR A 179 -10.95 -5.15 -16.52
C THR A 179 -10.67 -4.29 -15.29
N GLU A 180 -10.54 -2.98 -15.50
CA GLU A 180 -10.30 -2.01 -14.43
C GLU A 180 -11.36 -2.13 -13.32
N TYR A 181 -10.94 -2.27 -12.06
CA TYR A 181 -11.85 -2.32 -10.92
C TYR A 181 -11.83 -1.07 -10.06
N PHE A 182 -10.82 -0.20 -10.23
CA PHE A 182 -10.69 1.07 -9.53
C PHE A 182 -9.83 2.05 -10.34
N THR A 183 -10.11 3.36 -10.25
CA THR A 183 -9.33 4.42 -10.92
C THR A 183 -8.66 5.30 -9.88
N ALA A 184 -7.33 5.26 -9.82
CA ALA A 184 -6.51 6.15 -9.01
C ALA A 184 -5.73 7.13 -9.89
N GLY A 185 -4.96 8.00 -9.24
CA GLY A 185 -4.00 8.87 -9.91
C GLY A 185 -2.93 9.32 -8.94
N GLN A 186 -1.70 9.44 -9.41
CA GLN A 186 -0.56 9.77 -8.56
C GLN A 186 -0.63 11.22 -8.08
N ARG A 187 -0.35 11.41 -6.79
CA ARG A 187 -0.26 12.71 -6.12
C ARG A 187 0.92 12.75 -5.16
N ILE A 188 0.99 13.79 -4.35
CA ILE A 188 2.07 14.06 -3.40
C ILE A 188 1.50 14.11 -1.98
N LEU A 189 2.16 13.45 -1.03
CA LEU A 189 1.94 13.58 0.41
C LEU A 189 3.14 14.31 1.01
N VAL A 190 2.86 15.34 1.78
CA VAL A 190 3.88 16.15 2.48
C VAL A 190 3.50 16.34 3.93
N ARG A 191 4.43 16.82 4.74
CA ARG A 191 4.12 17.25 6.10
C ARG A 191 3.27 18.52 6.08
N ARG A 192 2.35 18.61 6.99
CA ARG A 192 1.51 19.81 7.18
C ARG A 192 2.40 21.04 7.40
N GLY A 193 2.08 22.12 6.70
CA GLY A 193 2.88 23.35 6.70
C GLY A 193 4.01 23.38 5.67
N SER A 194 4.22 22.30 4.90
CA SER A 194 5.14 22.31 3.75
C SER A 194 4.70 23.34 2.70
N PRO A 195 5.63 24.09 2.07
CA PRO A 195 5.31 24.99 0.96
C PRO A 195 5.02 24.26 -0.36
N VAL A 196 5.32 22.97 -0.45
CA VAL A 196 5.14 22.13 -1.66
C VAL A 196 3.66 22.05 -2.03
N ARG A 197 3.34 22.30 -3.30
CA ARG A 197 2.00 22.25 -3.87
C ARG A 197 1.83 21.12 -4.90
N GLY A 198 2.93 20.48 -5.31
CA GLY A 198 2.91 19.37 -6.28
C GLY A 198 4.30 18.92 -6.66
N ILE A 199 4.37 17.99 -7.61
CA ILE A 199 5.63 17.39 -8.06
C ILE A 199 6.62 18.44 -8.63
N ALA A 200 6.10 19.54 -9.20
CA ALA A 200 6.89 20.60 -9.78
C ALA A 200 7.78 21.34 -8.76
N ASP A 201 7.39 21.36 -7.49
CA ASP A 201 8.10 22.04 -6.42
C ASP A 201 9.21 21.18 -5.77
N LEU A 202 9.38 19.94 -6.24
CA LEU A 202 10.26 18.93 -5.62
C LEU A 202 11.60 18.77 -6.35
N GLY A 203 11.99 19.71 -7.20
CA GLY A 203 13.28 19.68 -7.93
C GLY A 203 14.46 19.50 -7.00
N GLY A 204 15.30 18.46 -7.22
CA GLY A 204 16.46 18.14 -6.40
C GLY A 204 16.14 17.64 -4.97
N GLN A 205 14.86 17.52 -4.59
CA GLN A 205 14.46 17.02 -3.27
C GLN A 205 14.18 15.50 -3.30
N LYS A 206 14.42 14.83 -2.19
CA LYS A 206 14.15 13.40 -2.02
C LYS A 206 12.66 13.13 -1.95
N VAL A 207 12.16 12.23 -2.82
CA VAL A 207 10.76 11.81 -2.88
C VAL A 207 10.70 10.30 -2.77
N CYS A 208 10.00 9.81 -1.73
CA CYS A 208 9.87 8.38 -1.46
C CYS A 208 8.73 7.74 -2.26
N SER A 209 8.98 6.55 -2.78
CA SER A 209 7.99 5.67 -3.41
C SER A 209 8.37 4.20 -3.21
N ALA A 210 7.43 3.28 -3.42
CA ALA A 210 7.73 1.85 -3.33
C ALA A 210 8.51 1.37 -4.58
N ILE A 211 9.52 0.54 -4.34
CA ILE A 211 10.30 -0.13 -5.39
C ILE A 211 9.38 -1.00 -6.24
N GLY A 212 9.52 -0.96 -7.58
CA GLY A 212 8.69 -1.73 -8.51
C GLY A 212 7.30 -1.14 -8.78
N SER A 213 6.97 0.02 -8.17
CA SER A 213 5.73 0.75 -8.48
C SER A 213 5.86 1.58 -9.77
N THR A 214 4.73 1.96 -10.36
CA THR A 214 4.67 3.01 -11.39
C THR A 214 5.06 4.35 -10.81
N SER A 215 4.75 4.55 -9.54
CA SER A 215 4.94 5.82 -8.84
C SER A 215 6.42 6.24 -8.77
N ILE A 216 7.35 5.32 -8.44
CA ILE A 216 8.78 5.64 -8.39
C ILE A 216 9.32 6.03 -9.77
N ARG A 217 8.81 5.39 -10.82
CA ARG A 217 9.17 5.69 -12.21
C ARG A 217 8.66 7.06 -12.64
N ASN A 218 7.42 7.39 -12.30
CA ASN A 218 6.83 8.69 -12.57
C ASN A 218 7.58 9.82 -11.82
N VAL A 219 8.06 9.55 -10.59
CA VAL A 219 8.93 10.49 -9.86
C VAL A 219 10.25 10.70 -10.63
N ALA A 220 10.92 9.62 -11.04
CA ALA A 220 12.18 9.69 -11.75
C ALA A 220 12.04 10.41 -13.11
N ALA A 221 10.91 10.23 -13.80
CA ALA A 221 10.61 10.84 -15.09
C ALA A 221 10.08 12.30 -14.99
N ALA A 222 9.80 12.79 -13.78
CA ALA A 222 9.20 14.11 -13.60
C ALA A 222 10.14 15.24 -14.10
N PRO A 223 9.62 16.22 -14.86
CA PRO A 223 10.46 17.33 -15.41
C PRO A 223 11.21 18.13 -14.35
N ALA A 224 10.67 18.22 -13.13
CA ALA A 224 11.31 18.90 -12.00
C ALA A 224 12.56 18.16 -11.49
N LYS A 225 12.80 16.91 -11.91
CA LYS A 225 13.95 16.09 -11.50
C LYS A 225 14.09 15.96 -9.99
N PRO A 226 13.06 15.49 -9.27
CA PRO A 226 13.22 15.07 -7.87
C PRO A 226 14.19 13.90 -7.78
N LEU A 227 14.71 13.64 -6.58
CA LEU A 227 15.58 12.50 -6.29
C LEU A 227 14.72 11.34 -5.78
N PRO A 228 14.52 10.27 -6.56
CA PRO A 228 13.71 9.14 -6.12
C PRO A 228 14.42 8.37 -4.99
N VAL A 229 13.64 8.06 -3.95
CA VAL A 229 14.04 7.17 -2.84
C VAL A 229 13.10 5.99 -2.83
N GLY A 230 13.65 4.78 -2.88
CA GLY A 230 12.89 3.54 -2.98
C GLY A 230 12.86 2.77 -1.68
N VAL A 231 11.68 2.30 -1.29
CA VAL A 231 11.47 1.40 -0.14
C VAL A 231 10.60 0.22 -0.53
N PRO A 232 10.63 -0.90 0.19
CA PRO A 232 9.76 -2.04 -0.10
C PRO A 232 8.29 -1.74 0.13
N ASP A 233 7.93 -1.07 1.24
CA ASP A 233 6.57 -0.86 1.69
C ASP A 233 6.20 0.62 1.82
N TRP A 234 4.93 0.97 1.55
CA TRP A 234 4.45 2.36 1.59
C TRP A 234 4.55 3.00 2.97
N THR A 235 4.37 2.23 4.04
CA THR A 235 4.50 2.71 5.42
C THR A 235 5.92 3.15 5.75
N ASP A 236 6.93 2.56 5.13
CA ASP A 236 8.32 3.01 5.27
C ASP A 236 8.52 4.43 4.75
N CYS A 237 7.85 4.78 3.63
CA CYS A 237 7.85 6.15 3.14
C CYS A 237 7.24 7.13 4.15
N LEU A 238 6.16 6.73 4.84
CA LEU A 238 5.55 7.58 5.87
C LEU A 238 6.52 7.81 7.04
N VAL A 239 7.20 6.76 7.51
CA VAL A 239 8.22 6.88 8.56
C VAL A 239 9.36 7.80 8.13
N MET A 240 9.85 7.68 6.90
CA MET A 240 10.90 8.56 6.38
C MET A 240 10.44 10.02 6.28
N LEU A 241 9.17 10.25 5.92
CA LEU A 241 8.57 11.59 5.89
C LEU A 241 8.47 12.18 7.30
N GLN A 242 8.03 11.41 8.28
CA GLN A 242 7.95 11.80 9.70
C GLN A 242 9.31 12.18 10.27
N GLN A 243 10.35 11.46 9.88
CA GLN A 243 11.73 11.66 10.32
C GLN A 243 12.50 12.72 9.49
N ASN A 244 11.85 13.42 8.56
CA ASN A 244 12.47 14.40 7.65
C ASN A 244 13.60 13.82 6.77
N GLN A 245 13.60 12.53 6.51
CA GLN A 245 14.57 11.89 5.61
C GLN A 245 14.21 12.12 4.13
N VAL A 246 12.94 12.39 3.85
CA VAL A 246 12.42 12.76 2.52
C VAL A 246 11.50 13.99 2.63
N ALA A 247 11.45 14.77 1.56
CA ALA A 247 10.59 15.96 1.48
C ALA A 247 9.12 15.60 1.23
N ALA A 248 8.88 14.47 0.54
CA ALA A 248 7.56 14.03 0.15
C ALA A 248 7.50 12.52 -0.06
N VAL A 249 6.28 11.98 -0.02
CA VAL A 249 5.92 10.66 -0.54
C VAL A 249 5.09 10.85 -1.80
N SER A 250 5.34 10.07 -2.84
CA SER A 250 4.56 10.13 -4.06
C SER A 250 4.06 8.75 -4.46
N THR A 251 2.75 8.61 -4.54
CA THR A 251 2.03 7.45 -5.05
C THR A 251 0.58 7.80 -5.35
N ASP A 252 -0.24 6.82 -5.61
CA ASP A 252 -1.65 6.94 -5.92
C ASP A 252 -2.42 7.58 -4.75
N ASP A 253 -3.32 8.48 -5.07
CA ASP A 253 -4.10 9.24 -4.09
C ASP A 253 -4.90 8.34 -3.13
N SER A 254 -5.29 7.17 -3.58
CA SER A 254 -5.92 6.12 -2.78
C SER A 254 -5.01 5.62 -1.65
N ILE A 255 -3.73 5.35 -1.97
CA ILE A 255 -2.71 4.91 -1.01
C ILE A 255 -2.32 6.09 -0.09
N LEU A 256 -2.11 7.28 -0.67
CA LEU A 256 -1.79 8.48 0.11
C LEU A 256 -2.88 8.84 1.12
N ALA A 257 -4.16 8.65 0.78
CA ALA A 257 -5.25 8.84 1.73
C ALA A 257 -5.18 7.87 2.91
N GLY A 258 -4.72 6.64 2.66
CA GLY A 258 -4.45 5.66 3.70
C GLY A 258 -3.29 6.06 4.61
N LEU A 259 -2.19 6.57 4.05
CA LEU A 259 -1.04 7.08 4.82
C LEU A 259 -1.40 8.32 5.63
N ALA A 260 -2.13 9.28 5.02
CA ALA A 260 -2.58 10.49 5.71
C ALA A 260 -3.58 10.19 6.84
N ALA A 261 -4.36 9.11 6.74
CA ALA A 261 -5.24 8.68 7.82
C ALA A 261 -4.48 8.12 9.03
N GLN A 262 -3.23 7.69 8.85
CA GLN A 262 -2.36 7.17 9.91
C GLN A 262 -1.48 8.26 10.54
N ASP A 263 -1.37 9.43 9.91
CA ASP A 263 -0.59 10.57 10.42
C ASP A 263 -1.32 11.90 10.21
N PRO A 264 -1.87 12.53 11.27
CA PRO A 264 -2.56 13.81 11.17
C PRO A 264 -1.65 14.97 10.74
N ASN A 265 -0.32 14.80 10.80
CA ASN A 265 0.65 15.79 10.35
C ASN A 265 1.02 15.65 8.87
N ALA A 266 0.50 14.64 8.18
CA ALA A 266 0.67 14.48 6.74
C ALA A 266 -0.57 14.96 5.98
N VAL A 267 -0.37 15.53 4.79
CA VAL A 267 -1.45 16.05 3.93
C VAL A 267 -1.16 15.78 2.46
N VAL A 268 -2.19 15.35 1.74
CA VAL A 268 -2.12 15.14 0.28
C VAL A 268 -2.29 16.48 -0.42
N VAL A 269 -1.36 16.83 -1.32
CA VAL A 269 -1.34 18.09 -2.05
C VAL A 269 -1.24 17.89 -3.56
N GLY A 270 -1.54 18.94 -4.31
CA GLY A 270 -1.43 18.99 -5.77
C GLY A 270 -2.52 18.20 -6.51
N PRO A 271 -2.64 18.39 -7.82
CA PRO A 271 -3.50 17.58 -8.68
C PRO A 271 -2.90 16.19 -8.91
N ARG A 272 -3.71 15.26 -9.44
CA ARG A 272 -3.21 14.03 -10.06
C ARG A 272 -2.33 14.38 -11.25
N PHE A 273 -1.16 13.75 -11.37
CA PHE A 273 -0.25 13.96 -12.49
C PHE A 273 0.02 12.67 -13.29
N SER A 274 -0.62 11.57 -12.91
CA SER A 274 -0.73 10.35 -13.72
C SER A 274 -2.10 9.71 -13.55
N ASP A 275 -2.38 8.76 -14.44
CA ASP A 275 -3.60 7.97 -14.47
C ASP A 275 -3.22 6.52 -14.11
N GLU A 276 -3.80 6.00 -13.04
CA GLU A 276 -3.42 4.72 -12.44
C GLU A 276 -4.66 3.78 -12.37
N PRO A 277 -5.05 3.17 -13.51
CA PRO A 277 -6.15 2.19 -13.52
C PRO A 277 -5.72 0.90 -12.85
N TYR A 278 -6.47 0.42 -11.85
CA TYR A 278 -6.18 -0.83 -11.16
C TYR A 278 -6.85 -2.02 -11.82
N GLY A 279 -6.06 -3.05 -12.10
CA GLY A 279 -6.51 -4.35 -12.56
C GLY A 279 -6.05 -5.47 -11.63
N ILE A 280 -6.82 -6.55 -11.60
CA ILE A 280 -6.40 -7.79 -10.94
C ILE A 280 -5.36 -8.46 -11.83
N GLY A 281 -4.15 -8.64 -11.31
CA GLY A 281 -3.07 -9.35 -12.02
C GLY A 281 -3.32 -10.87 -12.04
N ILE A 282 -3.06 -11.50 -13.17
CA ILE A 282 -3.30 -12.94 -13.43
C ILE A 282 -2.14 -13.47 -14.27
N ASN A 283 -1.71 -14.71 -14.05
CA ASN A 283 -0.68 -15.33 -14.85
C ASN A 283 -1.03 -15.25 -16.35
N ARG A 284 -0.03 -15.07 -17.20
CA ARG A 284 -0.21 -14.82 -18.63
C ARG A 284 -0.92 -15.97 -19.35
N ASP A 285 -0.70 -17.20 -18.91
CA ASP A 285 -1.26 -18.40 -19.56
C ASP A 285 -2.71 -18.70 -19.10
N ALA A 286 -3.14 -18.13 -17.96
CA ALA A 286 -4.46 -18.35 -17.37
C ALA A 286 -5.55 -17.41 -17.96
N THR A 287 -5.72 -17.41 -19.29
CA THR A 287 -6.68 -16.54 -19.99
C THR A 287 -8.13 -16.87 -19.66
N ASP A 288 -8.45 -18.12 -19.35
CA ASP A 288 -9.74 -18.59 -18.86
C ASP A 288 -10.07 -17.95 -17.50
N LEU A 289 -9.11 -17.88 -16.59
CA LEU A 289 -9.27 -17.20 -15.30
C LEU A 289 -9.48 -15.69 -15.48
N VAL A 290 -8.81 -15.04 -16.46
CA VAL A 290 -9.06 -13.63 -16.79
C VAL A 290 -10.52 -13.41 -17.17
N ARG A 291 -11.07 -14.24 -18.08
CA ARG A 291 -12.47 -14.15 -18.50
C ARG A 291 -13.45 -14.40 -17.35
N PHE A 292 -13.13 -15.37 -16.50
CA PHE A 292 -13.91 -15.64 -15.30
C PHE A 292 -13.93 -14.45 -14.35
N VAL A 293 -12.76 -13.91 -13.99
CA VAL A 293 -12.63 -12.74 -13.10
C VAL A 293 -13.34 -11.52 -13.68
N ASN A 294 -13.26 -11.31 -15.00
CA ASN A 294 -14.00 -10.23 -15.66
C ASN A 294 -15.51 -10.39 -15.57
N GLY A 295 -16.01 -11.62 -15.60
CA GLY A 295 -17.42 -11.91 -15.36
C GLY A 295 -17.84 -11.60 -13.92
N VAL A 296 -16.99 -11.95 -12.94
CA VAL A 296 -17.22 -11.57 -11.54
C VAL A 296 -17.28 -10.05 -11.41
N LEU A 297 -16.29 -9.33 -11.93
CA LEU A 297 -16.28 -7.86 -11.86
C LEU A 297 -17.47 -7.21 -12.58
N ALA A 298 -17.92 -7.79 -13.70
CA ALA A 298 -19.13 -7.33 -14.38
C ALA A 298 -20.36 -7.47 -13.49
N GLN A 299 -20.49 -8.60 -12.78
CA GLN A 299 -21.58 -8.83 -11.82
C GLN A 299 -21.52 -7.82 -10.66
N LEU A 300 -20.34 -7.58 -10.06
CA LEU A 300 -20.18 -6.63 -8.96
C LEU A 300 -20.63 -5.20 -9.34
N ARG A 301 -20.45 -4.80 -10.60
CA ARG A 301 -20.90 -3.51 -11.12
C ARG A 301 -22.43 -3.45 -11.22
N VAL A 302 -23.06 -4.52 -11.72
CA VAL A 302 -24.49 -4.56 -12.01
C VAL A 302 -25.33 -4.71 -10.74
N ASP A 303 -24.90 -5.56 -9.78
CA ASP A 303 -25.65 -5.84 -8.56
C ASP A 303 -25.38 -4.85 -7.41
N GLY A 304 -24.55 -3.83 -7.67
CA GLY A 304 -24.20 -2.80 -6.72
C GLY A 304 -23.21 -3.24 -5.63
N THR A 305 -22.64 -4.45 -5.71
CA THR A 305 -21.65 -4.92 -4.73
C THR A 305 -20.42 -4.03 -4.75
N TRP A 306 -19.93 -3.62 -5.94
CA TRP A 306 -18.80 -2.70 -6.04
C TRP A 306 -19.05 -1.40 -5.26
N THR A 307 -20.22 -0.79 -5.41
CA THR A 307 -20.59 0.44 -4.71
C THR A 307 -20.65 0.22 -3.18
N ARG A 308 -21.18 -0.93 -2.72
CA ARG A 308 -21.18 -1.27 -1.29
C ARG A 308 -19.77 -1.42 -0.73
N LEU A 309 -18.87 -2.08 -1.46
CA LEU A 309 -17.46 -2.23 -1.06
C LEU A 309 -16.75 -0.86 -1.01
N TYR A 310 -16.96 0.00 -2.02
CA TYR A 310 -16.44 1.35 -2.02
C TYR A 310 -16.93 2.15 -0.81
N THR A 311 -18.22 2.14 -0.55
CA THR A 311 -18.83 2.86 0.57
C THR A 311 -18.31 2.35 1.91
N ARG A 312 -18.05 1.06 2.02
CA ARG A 312 -17.48 0.48 3.25
C ARG A 312 -16.06 0.96 3.53
N TRP A 313 -15.21 1.05 2.50
CA TRP A 313 -13.79 1.26 2.70
C TRP A 313 -13.27 2.64 2.32
N LEU A 314 -13.88 3.28 1.32
CA LEU A 314 -13.25 4.37 0.57
C LEU A 314 -13.99 5.72 0.68
N THR A 315 -14.93 5.87 1.60
CA THR A 315 -15.68 7.13 1.81
C THR A 315 -14.78 8.34 2.11
N ALA A 316 -13.57 8.11 2.63
CA ALA A 316 -12.59 9.18 2.81
C ALA A 316 -12.06 9.77 1.49
N LEU A 317 -12.24 9.07 0.37
CA LEU A 317 -11.94 9.58 -0.97
C LEU A 317 -13.11 10.36 -1.57
N GLY A 318 -14.23 10.43 -0.87
CA GLY A 318 -15.48 11.05 -1.31
C GLY A 318 -16.60 10.03 -1.50
N PRO A 319 -17.78 10.49 -1.98
CA PRO A 319 -18.90 9.61 -2.30
C PRO A 319 -18.51 8.61 -3.40
N ALA A 320 -19.15 7.43 -3.39
CA ALA A 320 -18.88 6.40 -4.38
C ALA A 320 -19.15 6.92 -5.80
N PRO A 321 -18.15 6.92 -6.69
CA PRO A 321 -18.37 7.22 -8.09
C PRO A 321 -19.07 6.05 -8.79
N GLN A 322 -19.37 6.21 -10.07
CA GLN A 322 -19.76 5.06 -10.90
C GLN A 322 -18.57 4.09 -11.00
N PRO A 323 -18.80 2.76 -10.92
CA PRO A 323 -17.75 1.78 -11.14
C PRO A 323 -17.06 1.99 -12.50
N PRO A 324 -15.74 1.74 -12.62
CA PRO A 324 -15.04 1.87 -13.88
C PRO A 324 -15.69 1.03 -14.99
N THR A 325 -15.85 1.62 -16.17
CA THR A 325 -16.42 0.93 -17.33
C THR A 325 -15.44 -0.10 -17.88
N ALA A 326 -15.92 -1.32 -18.09
CA ALA A 326 -15.11 -2.38 -18.68
C ALA A 326 -14.80 -2.08 -20.16
N ARG A 327 -13.53 -2.28 -20.55
CA ARG A 327 -13.07 -2.22 -21.94
C ARG A 327 -12.53 -3.59 -22.35
N TYR A 328 -12.83 -3.99 -23.58
CA TYR A 328 -12.44 -5.30 -24.11
C TYR A 328 -11.64 -5.15 -25.39
N ARG A 329 -10.72 -6.11 -25.65
CA ARG A 329 -9.82 -6.11 -26.81
C ARG A 329 -10.06 -7.30 -27.75
N ASP A 330 -11.09 -8.11 -27.49
CA ASP A 330 -11.52 -9.27 -28.28
C ASP A 330 -13.04 -9.28 -28.52
#